data_4ae52d030ae3e008794c1b3f390af768
#
_entry.id   4ae52d030ae3e008794c1b3f390af768
#
_cell.length_a   1.000
_cell.length_b   1.000
_cell.length_c   1.000
_cell.angle_alpha   90.00
_cell.angle_beta   90.00
_cell.angle_gamma   90.00
#
_symmetry.space_group_name_H-M   'P 1'
#
loop_
_entity.id
_entity.type
_entity.pdbx_description
1 polymer ?
#
loop_
_entity_poly.entity_id
_entity_poly.type
_entity_poly.pdbx_seq_one_letter_code
_entity_poly.pdbx_strand_id
1 'polypeptide(L)'
;RKNFDKSAYAASELLKTICIPQAYRILCELGDFEPTGDELWFKLFVLHIYHAGAYNVQKLVTQLEEPIDGMELIKWMWTHEYGNFKNASQNYSQIAIAAMLTLQDIVLEDCDYIFRCESNYYSEY
;
A
#
# COMPACT_ATOMS: atom_id res chain seq x y z
N ARG A 1 -14.90 9.46 18.34
CA ARG A 1 -13.90 8.44 18.70
C ARG A 1 -14.40 7.03 18.42
N LYS A 2 -15.61 6.69 18.90
CA LYS A 2 -16.22 5.37 18.61
C LYS A 2 -16.44 5.15 17.11
N ASN A 3 -16.85 6.20 16.38
CA ASN A 3 -17.05 6.12 14.94
C ASN A 3 -15.73 5.94 14.18
N PHE A 4 -14.64 6.58 14.65
CA PHE A 4 -13.31 6.42 14.08
C PHE A 4 -12.82 4.97 14.26
N ASP A 5 -12.96 4.41 15.46
CA ASP A 5 -12.54 3.05 15.75
C ASP A 5 -13.29 2.02 14.89
N LYS A 6 -14.60 2.21 14.72
CA LYS A 6 -15.42 1.37 13.84
C LYS A 6 -15.03 1.49 12.37
N SER A 7 -14.74 2.72 11.92
CA SER A 7 -14.32 2.97 10.53
C SER A 7 -12.95 2.36 10.26
N ALA A 8 -12.01 2.49 11.21
CA ALA A 8 -10.69 1.88 11.09
C ALA A 8 -10.78 0.35 11.07
N TYR A 9 -11.62 -0.24 11.90
CA TYR A 9 -11.86 -1.67 11.92
C TYR A 9 -12.45 -2.15 10.59
N ALA A 10 -13.48 -1.46 10.10
CA ALA A 10 -14.14 -1.81 8.84
C ALA A 10 -13.16 -1.71 7.65
N ALA A 11 -12.33 -0.67 7.61
CA ALA A 11 -11.30 -0.51 6.58
C ALA A 11 -10.26 -1.63 6.65
N SER A 12 -9.82 -1.98 7.85
CA SER A 12 -8.88 -3.07 8.09
C SER A 12 -9.44 -4.41 7.61
N GLU A 13 -10.70 -4.71 7.93
CA GLU A 13 -11.36 -5.93 7.48
C GLU A 13 -11.53 -5.97 5.96
N LEU A 14 -11.88 -4.85 5.34
CA LEU A 14 -12.01 -4.74 3.89
C LEU A 14 -10.67 -4.98 3.20
N LEU A 15 -9.59 -4.38 3.70
CA LEU A 15 -8.24 -4.60 3.18
C LEU A 15 -7.85 -6.08 3.27
N LYS A 16 -8.08 -6.68 4.43
CA LYS A 16 -7.68 -8.06 4.71
C LYS A 16 -8.50 -9.08 3.92
N THR A 17 -9.81 -8.91 3.86
CA THR A 17 -10.71 -9.95 3.34
C THR A 17 -11.03 -9.79 1.86
N ILE A 18 -10.88 -8.60 1.29
CA ILE A 18 -11.23 -8.32 -0.10
C ILE A 18 -10.02 -7.81 -0.89
N CYS A 19 -9.39 -6.74 -0.43
CA CYS A 19 -8.35 -6.07 -1.23
C CYS A 19 -7.08 -6.92 -1.39
N ILE A 20 -6.61 -7.55 -0.34
CA ILE A 20 -5.41 -8.41 -0.40
C ILE A 20 -5.65 -9.64 -1.29
N PRO A 21 -6.76 -10.41 -1.16
CA PRO A 21 -7.03 -11.49 -2.08
C PRO A 21 -7.16 -11.05 -3.53
N GLN A 22 -7.80 -9.91 -3.79
CA GLN A 22 -7.92 -9.35 -5.13
C GLN A 22 -6.57 -8.94 -5.71
N ALA A 23 -5.67 -8.39 -4.88
CA ALA A 23 -4.32 -8.04 -5.29
C ALA A 23 -3.55 -9.28 -5.76
N TYR A 24 -3.58 -10.35 -4.98
CA TYR A 24 -2.95 -11.61 -5.38
C TYR A 24 -3.53 -12.15 -6.67
N ARG A 25 -4.84 -12.12 -6.83
CA ARG A 25 -5.51 -12.60 -8.05
C ARG A 25 -5.06 -11.81 -9.28
N ILE A 26 -5.07 -10.49 -9.19
CA ILE A 26 -4.68 -9.62 -10.30
C ILE A 26 -3.21 -9.85 -10.67
N LEU A 27 -2.32 -9.93 -9.69
CA LEU A 27 -0.89 -10.13 -9.91
C LEU A 27 -0.59 -11.51 -10.49
N CYS A 28 -1.31 -12.55 -10.07
CA CYS A 28 -1.19 -13.89 -10.67
C CYS A 28 -1.60 -13.89 -12.13
N GLU A 29 -2.63 -13.14 -12.50
CA GLU A 29 -3.06 -13.03 -13.90
C GLU A 29 -2.05 -12.27 -14.77
N LEU A 30 -1.29 -11.34 -14.18
CA LEU A 30 -0.26 -10.58 -14.88
C LEU A 30 0.99 -11.41 -15.15
N GLY A 31 1.37 -12.30 -14.25
CA GLY A 31 2.58 -13.10 -14.37
C GLY A 31 2.79 -13.97 -13.14
N ASP A 32 3.92 -14.64 -13.08
CA ASP A 32 4.26 -15.53 -11.97
C ASP A 32 4.87 -14.74 -10.79
N PHE A 33 4.16 -13.74 -10.32
CA PHE A 33 4.59 -12.93 -9.19
C PHE A 33 4.13 -13.57 -7.87
N GLU A 34 5.08 -13.74 -6.95
CA GLU A 34 4.79 -14.24 -5.61
C GLU A 34 5.19 -13.17 -4.58
N PRO A 35 4.40 -12.07 -4.50
CA PRO A 35 4.73 -11.03 -3.54
C PRO A 35 4.51 -11.51 -2.11
N THR A 36 5.37 -11.06 -1.21
CA THR A 36 5.13 -11.23 0.22
C THR A 36 4.34 -10.02 0.75
N GLY A 37 3.50 -10.27 1.75
CA GLY A 37 2.68 -9.22 2.33
C GLY A 37 3.48 -8.08 2.97
N ASP A 38 4.78 -8.28 3.21
CA ASP A 38 5.64 -7.29 3.84
C ASP A 38 6.27 -6.31 2.83
N GLU A 39 6.24 -6.61 1.54
CA GLU A 39 6.83 -5.75 0.54
C GLU A 39 6.04 -4.45 0.37
N LEU A 40 6.73 -3.32 0.35
CA LEU A 40 6.11 -2.01 0.25
C LEU A 40 5.25 -1.87 -1.01
N TRP A 41 5.79 -2.30 -2.16
CA TRP A 41 5.07 -2.17 -3.43
C TRP A 41 3.75 -2.94 -3.41
N PHE A 42 3.72 -4.11 -2.76
CA PHE A 42 2.49 -4.90 -2.65
C PHE A 42 1.46 -4.18 -1.78
N LYS A 43 1.90 -3.59 -0.67
CA LYS A 43 1.01 -2.79 0.18
C LYS A 43 0.44 -1.59 -0.56
N LEU A 44 1.26 -0.93 -1.37
CA LEU A 44 0.81 0.20 -2.20
C LEU A 44 -0.19 -0.26 -3.28
N PHE A 45 0.05 -1.42 -3.88
CA PHE A 45 -0.87 -2.02 -4.84
C PHE A 45 -2.23 -2.33 -4.19
N VAL A 46 -2.22 -2.89 -3.00
CA VAL A 46 -3.44 -3.15 -2.22
C VAL A 46 -4.18 -1.84 -1.92
N LEU A 47 -3.46 -0.77 -1.59
CA LEU A 47 -4.07 0.54 -1.35
C LEU A 47 -4.71 1.12 -2.62
N HIS A 48 -4.13 0.92 -3.78
CA HIS A 48 -4.77 1.31 -5.04
C HIS A 48 -6.08 0.57 -5.25
N ILE A 49 -6.14 -0.73 -4.93
CA ILE A 49 -7.38 -1.51 -4.99
C ILE A 49 -8.40 -0.97 -4.01
N TYR A 50 -7.98 -0.65 -2.79
CA TYR A 50 -8.86 -0.08 -1.77
C TYR A 50 -9.47 1.25 -2.22
N HIS A 51 -8.67 2.11 -2.84
CA HIS A 51 -9.13 3.44 -3.26
C HIS A 51 -9.95 3.41 -4.56
N ALA A 52 -9.44 2.73 -5.58
CA ALA A 52 -10.01 2.78 -6.93
C ALA A 52 -10.92 1.59 -7.26
N GLY A 53 -10.84 0.52 -6.48
CA GLY A 53 -11.54 -0.73 -6.73
C GLY A 53 -10.72 -1.70 -7.58
N ALA A 54 -10.90 -2.99 -7.33
CA ALA A 54 -10.16 -4.06 -8.01
C ALA A 54 -10.39 -4.05 -9.52
N TYR A 55 -11.60 -3.77 -9.97
CA TYR A 55 -11.95 -3.72 -11.39
C TYR A 55 -11.13 -2.66 -12.13
N ASN A 56 -11.08 -1.46 -11.58
CA ASN A 56 -10.35 -0.36 -12.22
C ASN A 56 -8.85 -0.61 -12.25
N VAL A 57 -8.29 -1.14 -11.18
CA VAL A 57 -6.87 -1.51 -11.12
C VAL A 57 -6.56 -2.63 -12.12
N GLN A 58 -7.40 -3.66 -12.17
CA GLN A 58 -7.23 -4.77 -13.12
C GLN A 58 -7.26 -4.27 -14.57
N LYS A 59 -8.21 -3.40 -14.90
CA LYS A 59 -8.31 -2.82 -16.25
C LYS A 59 -7.06 -2.01 -16.61
N LEU A 60 -6.54 -1.24 -15.67
CA LEU A 60 -5.32 -0.49 -15.89
C LEU A 60 -4.14 -1.42 -16.18
N VAL A 61 -3.89 -2.40 -15.30
CA VAL A 61 -2.70 -3.24 -15.42
C VAL A 61 -2.76 -4.21 -16.60
N THR A 62 -3.94 -4.49 -17.15
CA THR A 62 -4.04 -5.26 -18.39
C THR A 62 -3.49 -4.51 -19.61
N GLN A 63 -3.22 -3.21 -19.49
CA GLN A 63 -2.59 -2.41 -20.53
C GLN A 63 -1.06 -2.58 -20.56
N LEU A 64 -0.46 -3.27 -19.60
CA LEU A 64 0.97 -3.55 -19.59
C LEU A 64 1.35 -4.40 -20.81
N GLU A 65 2.36 -3.96 -21.54
CA GLU A 65 2.89 -4.72 -22.68
C GLU A 65 3.72 -5.92 -22.22
N GLU A 66 4.43 -5.75 -21.11
CA GLU A 66 5.24 -6.79 -20.48
C GLU A 66 4.93 -6.86 -19.00
N PRO A 67 4.96 -8.07 -18.39
CA PRO A 67 4.76 -8.18 -16.94
C PRO A 67 5.87 -7.46 -16.19
N ILE A 68 5.47 -6.57 -15.29
CA ILE A 68 6.38 -5.90 -14.36
C ILE A 68 5.83 -6.04 -12.95
N ASP A 69 6.73 -6.08 -11.97
CA ASP A 69 6.38 -6.16 -10.56
C ASP A 69 7.20 -5.17 -9.72
N GLY A 70 6.98 -5.21 -8.44
CA GLY A 70 7.73 -4.37 -7.52
C GLY A 70 7.38 -2.89 -7.65
N MET A 71 8.30 -2.05 -7.24
CA MET A 71 8.12 -0.59 -7.34
C MET A 71 8.02 -0.11 -8.78
N GLU A 72 8.55 -0.85 -9.74
CA GLU A 72 8.41 -0.50 -11.15
C GLU A 72 6.94 -0.52 -11.60
N LEU A 73 6.16 -1.49 -11.13
CA LEU A 73 4.72 -1.53 -11.37
C LEU A 73 4.03 -0.29 -10.77
N ILE A 74 4.36 0.05 -9.54
CA ILE A 74 3.77 1.21 -8.86
C ILE A 74 4.11 2.50 -9.59
N LYS A 75 5.37 2.69 -10.00
CA LYS A 75 5.80 3.85 -10.79
C LYS A 75 5.07 3.91 -12.14
N TRP A 76 4.88 2.78 -12.78
CA TRP A 76 4.13 2.70 -14.03
C TRP A 76 2.68 3.18 -13.82
N MET A 77 2.04 2.77 -12.73
CA MET A 77 0.68 3.19 -12.39
C MET A 77 0.57 4.71 -12.17
N TRP A 78 1.63 5.35 -11.70
CA TRP A 78 1.63 6.81 -11.52
C TRP A 78 1.52 7.59 -12.84
N THR A 79 1.97 7.01 -13.93
CA THR A 79 2.09 7.68 -15.22
C THR A 79 1.09 7.20 -16.25
N HIS A 80 0.25 6.24 -15.92
CA HIS A 80 -0.73 5.68 -16.84
C HIS A 80 -2.13 5.80 -16.29
N GLU A 81 -3.07 6.04 -17.19
CA GLU A 81 -4.49 6.11 -16.83
C GLU A 81 -5.31 5.23 -17.76
N TYR A 82 -6.40 4.69 -17.26
CA TYR A 82 -7.34 3.91 -18.04
C TYR A 82 -8.70 3.96 -17.35
N GLY A 83 -9.74 4.35 -18.12
CA GLY A 83 -11.08 4.43 -17.58
C GLY A 83 -11.17 5.38 -16.38
N ASN A 84 -11.62 4.85 -15.26
CA ASN A 84 -11.78 5.61 -14.03
C ASN A 84 -10.49 5.69 -13.19
N PHE A 85 -9.44 4.96 -13.57
CA PHE A 85 -8.14 5.06 -12.91
C PHE A 85 -7.36 6.23 -13.49
N LYS A 86 -7.55 7.40 -12.90
CA LYS A 86 -6.93 8.67 -13.33
C LYS A 86 -6.96 9.67 -12.18
N ASN A 87 -6.22 10.76 -12.34
CA ASN A 87 -6.18 11.85 -11.35
C ASN A 87 -5.82 11.34 -9.95
N ALA A 88 -6.73 11.47 -8.98
CA ALA A 88 -6.51 11.05 -7.60
C ALA A 88 -6.14 9.57 -7.47
N SER A 89 -6.69 8.70 -8.33
CA SER A 89 -6.35 7.27 -8.31
C SER A 89 -4.90 7.01 -8.67
N GLN A 90 -4.36 7.74 -9.66
CA GLN A 90 -2.95 7.60 -10.06
C GLN A 90 -2.00 8.04 -8.95
N ASN A 91 -2.36 9.11 -8.25
CA ASN A 91 -1.51 9.73 -7.24
C ASN A 91 -1.68 9.14 -5.85
N TYR A 92 -2.60 8.20 -5.68
CA TYR A 92 -2.98 7.72 -4.36
C TYR A 92 -1.81 7.09 -3.60
N SER A 93 -1.00 6.28 -4.24
CA SER A 93 0.16 5.67 -3.57
C SER A 93 1.26 6.68 -3.29
N GLN A 94 1.42 7.72 -4.12
CA GLN A 94 2.34 8.82 -3.82
C GLN A 94 1.89 9.58 -2.56
N ILE A 95 0.60 9.86 -2.45
CA ILE A 95 0.01 10.49 -1.27
C ILE A 95 0.18 9.59 -0.05
N ALA A 96 -0.03 8.30 -0.21
CA ALA A 96 0.14 7.32 0.86
C ALA A 96 1.60 7.25 1.34
N ILE A 97 2.57 7.26 0.43
CA ILE A 97 4.00 7.31 0.77
C ILE A 97 4.32 8.59 1.53
N ALA A 98 3.86 9.73 1.04
CA ALA A 98 4.07 11.02 1.71
C ALA A 98 3.47 11.04 3.11
N ALA A 99 2.26 10.49 3.26
CA ALA A 99 1.61 10.37 4.57
C ALA A 99 2.39 9.46 5.51
N MET A 100 2.89 8.33 5.01
CA MET A 100 3.72 7.41 5.81
C MET A 100 5.02 8.07 6.27
N LEU A 101 5.69 8.81 5.40
CA LEU A 101 6.92 9.53 5.76
C LEU A 101 6.65 10.60 6.81
N THR A 102 5.56 11.33 6.68
CA THR A 102 5.15 12.33 7.67
C THR A 102 4.85 11.69 9.02
N LEU A 103 4.08 10.59 9.02
CA LEU A 103 3.78 9.84 10.23
C LEU A 103 5.03 9.23 10.85
N GLN A 104 5.95 8.76 10.01
CA GLN A 104 7.21 8.20 10.47
C GLN A 104 8.03 9.23 11.23
N ASP A 105 8.11 10.47 10.74
CA ASP A 105 8.82 11.53 11.43
C ASP A 105 8.20 11.82 12.79
N ILE A 106 6.86 11.91 12.86
CA ILE A 106 6.13 12.13 14.11
C ILE A 106 6.34 10.97 15.08
N VAL A 107 6.19 9.75 14.61
CA VAL A 107 6.32 8.52 15.42
C VAL A 107 7.77 8.32 15.85
N LEU A 108 8.75 8.63 14.99
CA LEU A 108 10.17 8.49 15.33
C LEU A 108 10.63 9.46 16.42
N GLU A 109 10.07 10.68 16.46
CA GLU A 109 10.36 11.58 17.59
C GLU A 109 9.94 10.94 18.91
N ASP A 110 8.75 10.37 18.97
CA ASP A 110 8.26 9.67 20.16
C ASP A 110 9.01 8.36 20.40
N CYS A 111 9.27 7.60 19.34
CA CYS A 111 10.02 6.35 19.42
C CYS A 111 11.49 6.55 19.80
N ASP A 112 12.12 7.63 19.32
CA ASP A 112 13.50 7.95 19.68
C ASP A 112 13.65 8.11 21.19
N TYR A 113 12.65 8.72 21.82
CA TYR A 113 12.62 8.84 23.28
C TYR A 113 12.52 7.46 23.95
N ILE A 114 11.62 6.62 23.46
CA ILE A 114 11.42 5.25 23.98
C ILE A 114 12.65 4.39 23.72
N PHE A 115 13.19 4.41 22.51
CA PHE A 115 14.36 3.61 22.13
C PHE A 115 15.63 4.03 22.86
N ARG A 116 15.81 5.31 23.18
CA ARG A 116 16.94 5.75 23.99
C ARG A 116 16.90 5.14 25.39
N CYS A 117 15.71 5.04 25.96
CA CYS A 117 15.53 4.38 27.25
C CYS A 117 15.78 2.87 27.15
N GLU A 118 15.27 2.23 26.11
CA GLU A 118 15.45 0.79 25.91
C GLU A 118 16.86 0.42 25.47
N SER A 119 17.50 1.21 24.62
CA SER A 119 18.87 0.91 24.19
C SER A 119 19.86 1.08 25.34
N ASN A 120 19.61 1.99 26.26
CA ASN A 120 20.38 2.08 27.51
C ASN A 120 20.20 0.83 28.38
N TYR A 121 18.98 0.28 28.38
CA TYR A 121 18.67 -0.95 29.10
C TYR A 121 19.38 -2.16 28.45
N TYR A 122 19.30 -2.28 27.13
CA TYR A 122 19.91 -3.41 26.40
C TYR A 122 21.41 -3.29 26.22
N SER A 123 21.99 -2.10 26.23
CA SER A 123 23.42 -1.91 26.10
C SER A 123 24.22 -2.32 27.34
N GLU A 124 23.55 -2.58 28.46
CA GLU A 124 24.15 -3.13 29.67
C GLU A 124 24.39 -4.65 29.59
N TYR A 125 23.91 -5.28 28.55
CA TYR A 125 24.15 -6.69 28.25
C TYR A 125 25.21 -6.87 27.17
#